data_7b4ef883d2adf7b7cabacf5785cafef5
#
_entry.id   7b4ef883d2adf7b7cabacf5785cafef5
#
_cell.length_a   1.000
_cell.length_b   1.000
_cell.length_c   1.000
_cell.angle_alpha   90.00
_cell.angle_beta   90.00
_cell.angle_gamma   90.00
#
_symmetry.space_group_name_H-M   'P 1'
#
loop_
_entity.id
_entity.type
_entity.pdbx_description
1 polymer ?
#
loop_
_entity_poly.entity_id
_entity_poly.type
_entity_poly.pdbx_seq_one_letter_code
_entity_poly.pdbx_strand_id
1 'polypeptide(L)' 'MMDDADVRRVAAEHLQRRGPGAVDWLLEQAKIAYAQGNADSAHTWREIAEAAVAILQLEI' A
#
# COMPACT_ATOMS: atom_id res chain seq x y z
N MET A 1 -13.67 5.36 4.56
CA MET A 1 -13.12 4.13 3.93
C MET A 1 -12.78 4.44 2.48
N MET A 2 -11.59 4.05 2.04
CA MET A 2 -11.17 4.25 0.65
C MET A 2 -11.80 3.20 -0.25
N ASP A 3 -12.25 3.61 -1.43
CA ASP A 3 -12.72 2.64 -2.42
C ASP A 3 -11.55 2.10 -3.25
N ASP A 4 -11.81 1.12 -4.12
CA ASP A 4 -10.75 0.48 -4.91
C ASP A 4 -10.00 1.45 -5.81
N ALA A 5 -10.69 2.44 -6.37
CA ALA A 5 -10.03 3.44 -7.23
C ALA A 5 -9.08 4.32 -6.43
N ASP A 6 -9.47 4.70 -5.21
CA ASP A 6 -8.61 5.49 -4.33
C ASP A 6 -7.39 4.69 -3.89
N VAL A 7 -7.58 3.43 -3.54
CA VAL A 7 -6.49 2.54 -3.13
C VAL A 7 -5.47 2.42 -4.26
N ARG A 8 -5.92 2.22 -5.50
CA ARG A 8 -5.02 2.11 -6.65
C ARG A 8 -4.28 3.39 -6.93
N ARG A 9 -4.96 4.54 -6.80
CA ARG A 9 -4.32 5.84 -7.01
C ARG A 9 -3.23 6.08 -6.00
N VAL A 10 -3.50 5.81 -4.73
CA VAL A 10 -2.51 5.98 -3.67
C VAL A 10 -1.33 5.03 -3.88
N ALA A 11 -1.60 3.78 -4.26
CA ALA A 11 -0.54 2.82 -4.56
C ALA A 11 0.35 3.31 -5.71
N ALA A 12 -0.26 3.83 -6.78
CA ALA A 12 0.49 4.36 -7.93
C ALA A 12 1.37 5.54 -7.53
N GLU A 13 0.85 6.43 -6.68
CA GLU A 13 1.63 7.58 -6.20
C GLU A 13 2.85 7.14 -5.41
N HIS A 14 2.71 6.14 -4.54
CA HIS A 14 3.84 5.61 -3.79
C HIS A 14 4.87 4.95 -4.69
N LEU A 15 4.40 4.20 -5.70
CA LEU A 15 5.31 3.59 -6.67
C LEU A 15 6.10 4.63 -7.45
N GLN A 16 5.47 5.76 -7.82
CA GLN A 16 6.17 6.85 -8.51
C GLN A 16 7.26 7.47 -7.64
N ARG A 17 7.01 7.60 -6.35
CA ARG A 17 7.97 8.22 -5.43
C ARG A 17 9.11 7.30 -5.05
N ARG A 18 8.83 6.02 -4.83
CA ARG A 18 9.78 5.07 -4.23
C ARG A 18 10.20 3.96 -5.16
N GLY A 19 9.56 3.85 -6.33
CA GLY A 19 9.81 2.72 -7.23
C GLY A 19 9.36 1.40 -6.61
N PRO A 20 9.95 0.26 -7.02
CA PRO A 20 9.54 -1.05 -6.52
C PRO A 20 9.67 -1.21 -5.01
N GLY A 21 10.53 -0.43 -4.36
CA GLY A 21 10.66 -0.44 -2.91
C GLY A 21 9.44 0.05 -2.16
N ALA A 22 8.46 0.63 -2.87
CA ALA A 22 7.23 1.11 -2.24
C ALA A 22 6.46 -0.01 -1.54
N VAL A 23 6.48 -1.23 -2.10
CA VAL A 23 5.75 -2.35 -1.49
C VAL A 23 6.28 -2.63 -0.08
N ASP A 24 7.59 -2.74 0.06
CA ASP A 24 8.21 -2.99 1.36
C ASP A 24 7.90 -1.85 2.35
N TRP A 25 7.97 -0.61 1.87
CA TRP A 25 7.66 0.54 2.69
C TRP A 25 6.20 0.52 3.18
N LEU A 26 5.26 0.19 2.27
CA LEU A 26 3.85 0.13 2.62
C LEU A 26 3.56 -0.98 3.63
N LEU A 27 4.18 -2.15 3.46
CA LEU A 27 4.03 -3.24 4.41
C LEU A 27 4.61 -2.88 5.78
N GLU A 28 5.70 -2.13 5.81
CA GLU A 28 6.26 -1.65 7.07
C GLU A 28 5.30 -0.70 7.78
N GLN A 29 4.63 0.19 7.02
CA GLN A 29 3.62 1.06 7.62
C GLN A 29 2.46 0.26 8.22
N ALA A 30 2.07 -0.83 7.57
CA ALA A 30 1.04 -1.72 8.10
C ALA A 30 1.47 -2.33 9.44
N LYS A 31 2.71 -2.79 9.53
CA LYS A 31 3.26 -3.34 10.78
C LYS A 31 3.26 -2.32 11.90
N ILE A 32 3.71 -1.11 11.60
CA ILE A 32 3.76 -0.03 12.58
C ILE A 32 2.35 0.28 13.10
N ALA A 33 1.39 0.42 12.20
CA ALA A 33 0.01 0.71 12.58
C ALA A 33 -0.56 -0.41 13.46
N TYR A 34 -0.30 -1.65 13.10
CA TYR A 34 -0.77 -2.79 13.88
C TYR A 34 -0.16 -2.79 15.29
N ALA A 35 1.14 -2.52 15.38
CA ALA A 35 1.84 -2.47 16.67
C ALA A 35 1.30 -1.34 17.56
N GLN A 36 0.77 -0.28 16.97
CA GLN A 36 0.17 0.83 17.70
C GLN A 36 -1.28 0.56 18.10
N GLY A 37 -1.81 -0.62 17.80
CA GLY A 37 -3.18 -0.97 18.11
C GLY A 37 -4.19 -0.41 17.11
N ASN A 38 -3.74 0.04 15.94
CA ASN A 38 -4.60 0.61 14.92
C ASN A 38 -4.82 -0.37 13.78
N ALA A 39 -5.70 -1.34 14.02
CA ALA A 39 -5.95 -2.41 13.05
C ALA A 39 -6.57 -1.90 11.75
N ASP A 40 -7.43 -0.88 11.82
CA ASP A 40 -8.05 -0.32 10.62
C ASP A 40 -7.02 0.32 9.69
N SER A 41 -6.10 1.10 10.24
CA SER A 41 -5.03 1.69 9.46
C SER A 41 -4.10 0.62 8.90
N ALA A 42 -3.78 -0.40 9.69
CA ALA A 42 -2.95 -1.51 9.23
C ALA A 42 -3.59 -2.20 8.03
N HIS A 43 -4.90 -2.43 8.07
CA HIS A 43 -5.62 -3.05 6.97
C HIS A 43 -5.56 -2.19 5.71
N THR A 44 -5.77 -0.89 5.85
CA THR A 44 -5.70 0.05 4.73
C THR A 44 -4.32 0.06 4.09
N TRP A 45 -3.26 0.09 4.89
CA TRP A 45 -1.89 0.04 4.36
C TRP A 45 -1.62 -1.24 3.60
N ARG A 46 -2.15 -2.37 4.08
CA ARG A 46 -1.99 -3.65 3.39
C ARG A 46 -2.74 -3.67 2.07
N GLU A 47 -3.94 -3.11 2.00
CA GLU A 47 -4.67 -3.00 0.74
C GLU A 47 -3.90 -2.18 -0.28
N ILE A 48 -3.29 -1.08 0.15
CA ILE A 48 -2.48 -0.24 -0.72
C ILE A 48 -1.26 -1.03 -1.22
N ALA A 49 -0.62 -1.80 -0.34
CA ALA A 49 0.53 -2.62 -0.72
C ALA A 49 0.14 -3.69 -1.74
N GLU A 50 -1.00 -4.33 -1.56
CA GLU A 50 -1.49 -5.35 -2.51
C GLU A 50 -1.79 -4.72 -3.86
N ALA A 51 -2.39 -3.52 -3.89
CA ALA A 51 -2.63 -2.80 -5.12
C ALA A 51 -1.31 -2.45 -5.83
N ALA A 52 -0.29 -2.05 -5.08
CA ALA A 52 1.02 -1.75 -5.63
C ALA A 52 1.65 -2.97 -6.29
N VAL A 53 1.54 -4.14 -5.65
CA VAL A 53 2.02 -5.39 -6.24
C VAL A 53 1.29 -5.68 -7.55
N ALA A 54 -0.03 -5.52 -7.57
CA ALA A 54 -0.82 -5.75 -8.78
C ALA A 54 -0.40 -4.83 -9.92
N ILE A 55 -0.14 -3.56 -9.63
CA ILE A 55 0.34 -2.59 -10.63
C ILE A 55 1.69 -3.04 -11.21
N LEU A 56 2.62 -3.42 -10.34
CA LEU A 56 3.94 -3.88 -10.78
C LEU A 56 3.86 -5.14 -11.65
N GLN A 57 2.94 -6.03 -11.35
CA GLN A 57 2.75 -7.24 -12.16
C GLN A 57 2.22 -6.91 -13.54
N LEU A 58 1.38 -5.88 -13.66
CA LEU A 58 0.83 -5.48 -14.95
C LEU A 58 1.86 -4.81 -15.85
N GLU A 59 2.94 -4.27 -15.31
CA GLU A 59 3.97 -3.58 -16.06
C GLU A 59 5.02 -4.55 -16.67
N ILE A 60 4.95 -5.80 -16.30
CA ILE A 60 5.84 -6.83 -16.84
C ILE A 60 5.21 -7.40 -18.13
#